data_23fd1d55f9c08bd5ca4983dabf170d9c
#
_entry.id   23fd1d55f9c08bd5ca4983dabf170d9c
#
_cell.length_a   1.000
_cell.length_b   1.000
_cell.length_c   1.000
_cell.angle_alpha   90.00
_cell.angle_beta   90.00
_cell.angle_gamma   90.00
#
_symmetry.space_group_name_H-M   'P 1'
#
loop_
_entity.id
_entity.type
_entity.pdbx_description
1 polymer ?
#
loop_
_entity_poly.entity_id
_entity_poly.type
_entity_poly.pdbx_seq_one_letter_code
_entity_poly.pdbx_strand_id
1 'polypeptide(L)'
;MSAQHIYTGRLKTPFHPRIAELDTLNTWHNWAGYSSAEALYCEDMEYFAIRNSTGVFDITPMTKYLITGPDALDFLDRLVTRDMKKIKPGRVAYAIWCDDQGQVMDDGTIFHLREGEYRLCSQERHFAWLKTASIGFDVTLKEETADVAALAVQGPTSY
;
A
#
# COMPACT_ATOMS: atom_id res chain seq x y z
N MET A 1 -33.07 -9.70 -2.95
CA MET A 1 -32.33 -9.14 -1.81
C MET A 1 -31.36 -8.14 -2.39
N SER A 2 -31.49 -6.84 -2.10
CA SER A 2 -30.74 -5.80 -2.79
C SER A 2 -29.27 -5.85 -2.39
N ALA A 3 -28.37 -5.67 -3.35
CA ALA A 3 -26.91 -5.61 -3.18
C ALA A 3 -26.43 -4.62 -2.11
N GLN A 4 -27.29 -3.71 -1.64
CA GLN A 4 -27.00 -2.74 -0.59
C GLN A 4 -26.67 -3.33 0.78
N HIS A 5 -27.06 -4.56 1.10
CA HIS A 5 -26.80 -5.14 2.42
C HIS A 5 -25.37 -5.70 2.61
N ILE A 6 -24.62 -5.89 1.54
CA ILE A 6 -23.27 -6.46 1.63
C ILE A 6 -22.22 -5.40 2.03
N TYR A 7 -22.51 -4.12 1.87
CA TYR A 7 -21.55 -3.03 2.03
C TYR A 7 -21.68 -2.23 3.34
N THR A 8 -22.70 -2.51 4.16
CA THR A 8 -22.87 -1.85 5.46
C THR A 8 -21.83 -2.38 6.45
N GLY A 9 -20.79 -1.60 6.71
CA GLY A 9 -19.75 -1.92 7.70
C GLY A 9 -18.31 -1.89 7.17
N ARG A 10 -18.08 -1.65 5.88
CA ARG A 10 -16.73 -1.46 5.34
C ARG A 10 -16.27 -0.01 5.53
N LEU A 11 -14.98 0.16 5.75
CA LEU A 11 -14.35 1.47 5.77
C LEU A 11 -14.44 2.13 4.39
N LYS A 12 -14.46 3.45 4.38
CA LYS A 12 -14.41 4.26 3.16
C LYS A 12 -13.14 5.09 3.17
N THR A 13 -12.49 5.16 2.01
CA THR A 13 -11.33 6.04 1.84
C THR A 13 -11.78 7.50 1.74
N PRO A 14 -10.90 8.49 1.92
CA PRO A 14 -11.22 9.90 1.67
C PRO A 14 -11.66 10.18 0.24
N PHE A 15 -11.27 9.34 -0.72
CA PHE A 15 -11.61 9.47 -2.14
C PHE A 15 -12.93 8.79 -2.52
N HIS A 16 -13.45 7.92 -1.64
CA HIS A 16 -14.67 7.14 -1.89
C HIS A 16 -15.87 7.99 -2.37
N PRO A 17 -16.19 9.17 -1.81
CA PRO A 17 -17.31 9.96 -2.31
C PRO A 17 -17.16 10.33 -3.78
N ARG A 18 -15.96 10.74 -4.19
CA ARG A 18 -15.69 11.11 -5.58
C ARG A 18 -15.70 9.91 -6.53
N ILE A 19 -15.17 8.77 -6.07
CA ILE A 19 -15.20 7.51 -6.83
C ILE A 19 -16.65 7.07 -7.04
N ALA A 20 -17.47 7.11 -5.98
CA ALA A 20 -18.88 6.72 -6.05
C ALA A 20 -19.72 7.61 -6.98
N GLU A 21 -19.39 8.90 -7.13
CA GLU A 21 -20.02 9.78 -8.11
C GLU A 21 -19.71 9.40 -9.57
N LEU A 22 -18.54 8.82 -9.81
CA LEU A 22 -18.07 8.43 -11.14
C LEU A 22 -18.43 6.98 -11.49
N ASP A 23 -18.75 6.17 -10.49
CA ASP A 23 -19.05 4.76 -10.65
C ASP A 23 -20.46 4.55 -11.24
N THR A 24 -20.51 4.04 -12.46
CA THR A 24 -21.75 3.69 -13.15
C THR A 24 -22.10 2.21 -13.06
N LEU A 25 -21.12 1.36 -12.67
CA LEU A 25 -21.28 -0.08 -12.57
C LEU A 25 -21.75 -0.52 -11.20
N ASN A 26 -21.43 0.25 -10.16
CA ASN A 26 -21.72 -0.04 -8.76
C ASN A 26 -21.16 -1.42 -8.31
N THR A 27 -19.96 -1.76 -8.81
CA THR A 27 -19.25 -2.99 -8.47
C THR A 27 -18.14 -2.68 -7.45
N TRP A 28 -18.34 -3.19 -6.23
CA TRP A 28 -17.45 -2.90 -5.12
C TRP A 28 -16.98 -4.19 -4.45
N HIS A 29 -15.69 -4.28 -4.16
CA HIS A 29 -15.09 -5.39 -3.43
C HIS A 29 -14.50 -4.95 -2.09
N ASN A 30 -14.10 -5.93 -1.29
CA ASN A 30 -13.41 -5.69 -0.03
C ASN A 30 -11.90 -5.75 -0.26
N TRP A 31 -11.22 -4.63 -0.03
CA TRP A 31 -9.77 -4.59 0.00
C TRP A 31 -9.29 -4.12 1.37
N ALA A 32 -8.68 -5.04 2.13
CA ALA A 32 -8.14 -4.77 3.48
C ALA A 32 -9.13 -4.08 4.44
N GLY A 33 -10.43 -4.38 4.31
CA GLY A 33 -11.51 -3.80 5.12
C GLY A 33 -12.16 -2.54 4.53
N TYR A 34 -11.66 -2.03 3.41
CA TYR A 34 -12.23 -0.89 2.70
C TYR A 34 -13.15 -1.34 1.55
N SER A 35 -14.12 -0.49 1.23
CA SER A 35 -14.92 -0.61 0.01
C SER A 35 -14.16 0.02 -1.15
N SER A 36 -13.71 -0.80 -2.10
CA SER A 36 -12.97 -0.38 -3.29
C SER A 36 -13.74 -0.69 -4.56
N ALA A 37 -13.81 0.23 -5.52
CA ALA A 37 -14.44 0.00 -6.80
C ALA A 37 -13.60 -0.97 -7.65
N GLU A 38 -14.26 -1.91 -8.34
CA GLU A 38 -13.61 -2.83 -9.28
C GLU A 38 -13.31 -2.14 -10.61
N ALA A 39 -14.32 -1.44 -11.14
CA ALA A 39 -14.24 -0.60 -12.31
C ALA A 39 -15.32 0.49 -12.20
N LEU A 40 -15.18 1.61 -12.90
CA LEU A 40 -16.10 2.74 -12.79
C LEU A 40 -17.15 2.76 -13.91
N TYR A 41 -16.79 2.35 -15.14
CA TYR A 41 -17.70 2.38 -16.28
C TYR A 41 -17.43 1.31 -17.35
N CYS A 42 -16.18 0.96 -17.64
CA CYS A 42 -15.84 -0.05 -18.64
C CYS A 42 -14.37 -0.45 -18.49
N GLU A 43 -14.12 -1.71 -18.15
CA GLU A 43 -12.77 -2.24 -17.92
C GLU A 43 -11.83 -2.03 -19.11
N ASP A 44 -12.29 -2.31 -20.34
CA ASP A 44 -11.47 -2.14 -21.53
C ASP A 44 -11.06 -0.67 -21.75
N MET A 45 -11.99 0.28 -21.56
CA MET A 45 -11.70 1.68 -21.72
C MET A 45 -10.76 2.21 -20.62
N GLU A 46 -10.94 1.76 -19.38
CA GLU A 46 -10.07 2.09 -18.27
C GLU A 46 -8.66 1.50 -18.49
N TYR A 47 -8.57 0.25 -18.96
CA TYR A 47 -7.30 -0.37 -19.34
C TYR A 47 -6.58 0.46 -20.43
N PHE A 48 -7.28 0.82 -21.51
CA PHE A 48 -6.68 1.62 -22.58
C PHE A 48 -6.33 3.04 -22.15
N ALA A 49 -7.08 3.64 -21.22
CA ALA A 49 -6.73 4.93 -20.63
C ALA A 49 -5.39 4.87 -19.90
N ILE A 50 -5.16 3.84 -19.11
CA ILE A 50 -3.88 3.62 -18.41
C ILE A 50 -2.74 3.37 -19.41
N ARG A 51 -2.98 2.60 -20.46
CA ARG A 51 -1.94 2.23 -21.45
C ARG A 51 -1.56 3.37 -22.38
N ASN A 52 -2.47 4.27 -22.69
CA ASN A 52 -2.30 5.31 -23.72
C ASN A 52 -2.32 6.74 -23.15
N SER A 53 -2.74 6.93 -21.91
CA SER A 53 -2.89 8.24 -21.29
C SER A 53 -2.47 8.17 -19.81
N THR A 54 -3.40 8.45 -18.89
CA THR A 54 -3.16 8.43 -17.44
C THR A 54 -4.38 7.86 -16.72
N GLY A 55 -4.12 6.92 -15.80
CA GLY A 55 -5.11 6.44 -14.84
C GLY A 55 -4.76 6.91 -13.42
N VAL A 56 -5.78 7.10 -12.60
CA VAL A 56 -5.65 7.41 -11.16
C VAL A 56 -6.37 6.32 -10.38
N PHE A 57 -5.66 5.73 -9.42
CA PHE A 57 -6.17 4.63 -8.59
C PHE A 57 -6.13 4.99 -7.13
N ASP A 58 -7.19 4.68 -6.41
CA ASP A 58 -7.20 4.76 -4.95
C ASP A 58 -6.54 3.51 -4.36
N ILE A 59 -5.31 3.67 -3.88
CA ILE A 59 -4.54 2.64 -3.20
C ILE A 59 -4.45 2.88 -1.69
N THR A 60 -5.35 3.70 -1.15
CA THR A 60 -5.44 3.95 0.30
C THR A 60 -5.58 2.68 1.15
N PRO A 61 -6.26 1.60 0.68
CA PRO A 61 -6.34 0.37 1.45
C PRO A 61 -5.01 -0.40 1.64
N MET A 62 -3.99 -0.14 0.83
CA MET A 62 -2.66 -0.72 1.05
C MET A 62 -2.17 -0.43 2.47
N THR A 63 -1.66 -1.45 3.15
CA THR A 63 -1.18 -1.32 4.52
C THR A 63 0.09 -0.49 4.58
N LYS A 64 0.18 0.41 5.56
CA LYS A 64 1.32 1.31 5.75
C LYS A 64 1.84 1.19 7.17
N TYR A 65 3.14 0.98 7.28
CA TYR A 65 3.85 0.90 8.55
C TYR A 65 4.92 1.97 8.62
N LEU A 66 4.82 2.86 9.61
CA LEU A 66 5.89 3.76 9.97
C LEU A 66 6.88 3.00 10.85
N ILE A 67 8.14 3.01 10.47
CA ILE A 67 9.27 2.35 11.11
C ILE A 67 10.26 3.42 11.51
N THR A 68 10.48 3.60 12.81
CA THR A 68 11.37 4.64 13.33
C THR A 68 12.32 4.07 14.37
N GLY A 69 13.48 4.66 14.52
CA GLY A 69 14.45 4.30 15.54
C GLY A 69 15.89 4.25 15.02
N PRO A 70 16.86 4.16 15.94
CA PRO A 70 18.27 4.10 15.57
C PRO A 70 18.60 2.92 14.66
N ASP A 71 17.95 1.78 14.86
CA ASP A 71 18.19 0.55 14.11
C ASP A 71 17.23 0.34 12.93
N ALA A 72 16.44 1.37 12.55
CA ALA A 72 15.43 1.24 11.50
C ALA A 72 16.02 0.82 10.14
N LEU A 73 17.19 1.35 9.79
CA LEU A 73 17.91 0.96 8.58
C LEU A 73 18.37 -0.51 8.64
N ASP A 74 19.04 -0.91 9.71
CA ASP A 74 19.58 -2.25 9.84
C ASP A 74 18.47 -3.29 9.97
N PHE A 75 17.36 -2.96 10.63
CA PHE A 75 16.16 -3.78 10.64
C PHE A 75 15.61 -4.01 9.24
N LEU A 76 15.43 -2.94 8.46
CA LEU A 76 14.91 -3.06 7.09
C LEU A 76 15.89 -3.76 6.15
N ASP A 77 17.19 -3.51 6.28
CA ASP A 77 18.21 -4.17 5.47
C ASP A 77 18.27 -5.69 5.71
N ARG A 78 17.96 -6.12 6.92
CA ARG A 78 17.80 -7.55 7.27
C ARG A 78 16.46 -8.13 6.78
N LEU A 79 15.39 -7.32 6.83
CA LEU A 79 14.03 -7.76 6.57
C LEU A 79 13.80 -8.09 5.10
N VAL A 80 14.34 -7.27 4.20
CA VAL A 80 14.04 -7.33 2.77
C VAL A 80 15.24 -7.79 1.94
N THR A 81 14.95 -8.28 0.74
CA THR A 81 15.98 -8.77 -0.20
C THR A 81 16.79 -7.65 -0.87
N ARG A 82 16.47 -6.39 -0.60
CA ARG A 82 17.11 -5.22 -1.18
C ARG A 82 18.09 -4.58 -0.20
N ASP A 83 19.26 -4.16 -0.70
CA ASP A 83 20.26 -3.38 0.04
C ASP A 83 19.67 -1.98 0.36
N MET A 84 19.17 -1.81 1.56
CA MET A 84 18.53 -0.57 2.01
C MET A 84 19.54 0.55 2.29
N LYS A 85 20.81 0.23 2.51
CA LYS A 85 21.90 1.20 2.72
C LYS A 85 22.16 2.07 1.50
N LYS A 86 21.74 1.61 0.31
CA LYS A 86 21.83 2.37 -0.94
C LYS A 86 20.68 3.36 -1.16
N ILE A 87 19.63 3.29 -0.36
CA ILE A 87 18.43 4.11 -0.53
C ILE A 87 18.56 5.38 0.31
N LYS A 88 18.75 6.51 -0.35
CA LYS A 88 18.93 7.81 0.31
C LYS A 88 17.59 8.40 0.79
N PRO A 89 17.59 9.30 1.80
CA PRO A 89 16.40 10.05 2.19
C PRO A 89 15.70 10.70 1.00
N GLY A 90 14.38 10.70 1.01
CA GLY A 90 13.52 11.16 -0.08
C GLY A 90 13.41 10.20 -1.27
N ARG A 91 13.98 9.00 -1.17
CA ARG A 91 13.86 7.96 -2.22
C ARG A 91 12.94 6.83 -1.78
N VAL A 92 12.44 6.12 -2.79
CA VAL A 92 11.58 4.95 -2.64
C VAL A 92 12.29 3.74 -3.24
N ALA A 93 12.17 2.61 -2.56
CA ALA A 93 12.63 1.32 -3.05
C ALA A 93 11.47 0.32 -3.11
N TYR A 94 11.35 -0.40 -4.22
CA TYR A 94 10.55 -1.62 -4.25
C TYR A 94 11.37 -2.76 -3.64
N ALA A 95 10.76 -3.56 -2.79
CA ALA A 95 11.42 -4.63 -2.06
C ALA A 95 10.49 -5.83 -1.86
N ILE A 96 11.10 -6.99 -1.67
CA ILE A 96 10.44 -8.27 -1.39
C ILE A 96 10.96 -8.74 -0.05
N TRP A 97 10.12 -9.40 0.76
CA TRP A 97 10.55 -10.12 1.95
C TRP A 97 10.05 -11.55 1.95
N CYS A 98 10.80 -12.38 2.62
CA CYS A 98 10.61 -13.83 2.63
C CYS A 98 10.48 -14.35 4.08
N ASP A 99 9.92 -15.54 4.20
CA ASP A 99 9.98 -16.31 5.43
C ASP A 99 11.37 -16.95 5.65
N ASP A 100 11.52 -17.69 6.76
CA ASP A 100 12.77 -18.36 7.12
C ASP A 100 13.16 -19.50 6.16
N GLN A 101 12.27 -19.90 5.27
CA GLN A 101 12.50 -20.92 4.24
C GLN A 101 12.84 -20.29 2.88
N GLY A 102 12.87 -18.96 2.80
CA GLY A 102 13.12 -18.21 1.58
C GLY A 102 11.92 -18.11 0.65
N GLN A 103 10.71 -18.44 1.13
CA GLN A 103 9.48 -18.27 0.35
C GLN A 103 9.02 -16.81 0.45
N VAL A 104 8.58 -16.26 -0.68
CA VAL A 104 8.07 -14.89 -0.71
C VAL A 104 6.79 -14.79 0.11
N MET A 105 6.81 -13.91 1.11
CA MET A 105 5.63 -13.58 1.91
C MET A 105 4.81 -12.46 1.28
N ASP A 106 5.48 -11.38 0.87
CA ASP A 106 4.85 -10.23 0.22
C ASP A 106 5.94 -9.36 -0.43
N ASP A 107 5.48 -8.34 -1.13
CA ASP A 107 6.29 -7.29 -1.72
C ASP A 107 5.71 -5.92 -1.40
N GLY A 108 6.49 -4.88 -1.62
CA GLY A 108 6.00 -3.55 -1.37
C GLY A 108 7.01 -2.45 -1.66
N THR A 109 6.65 -1.25 -1.25
CA THR A 109 7.50 -0.08 -1.39
C THR A 109 7.95 0.43 -0.04
N ILE A 110 9.24 0.77 0.05
CA ILE A 110 9.83 1.38 1.24
C ILE A 110 10.24 2.80 0.89
N PHE A 111 9.61 3.76 1.54
CA PHE A 111 9.94 5.17 1.45
C PHE A 111 10.96 5.48 2.54
N HIS A 112 12.13 5.99 2.17
CA HIS A 112 13.08 6.56 3.11
C HIS A 112 12.69 8.04 3.32
N LEU A 113 11.89 8.31 4.36
CA LEU A 113 11.31 9.63 4.60
C LEU A 113 12.38 10.63 5.06
N ARG A 114 13.16 10.21 6.05
CA ARG A 114 14.34 10.93 6.58
C ARG A 114 15.18 9.94 7.39
N GLU A 115 16.32 10.39 7.87
CA GLU A 115 17.22 9.54 8.65
C GLU A 115 16.50 8.90 9.84
N GLY A 116 16.62 7.56 9.96
CA GLY A 116 15.95 6.78 11.00
C GLY A 116 14.42 6.67 10.87
N GLU A 117 13.83 7.07 9.74
CA GLU A 117 12.39 7.05 9.52
C GLU A 117 12.03 6.54 8.13
N TYR A 118 11.28 5.44 8.11
CA TYR A 118 10.86 4.75 6.89
C TYR A 118 9.37 4.45 6.92
N ARG A 119 8.76 4.38 5.74
CA ARG A 119 7.39 3.87 5.56
C ARG A 119 7.42 2.66 4.67
N LEU A 120 7.02 1.51 5.18
CA LEU A 120 6.79 0.30 4.41
C LEU A 120 5.31 0.24 4.01
N CYS A 121 5.05 0.09 2.72
CA CYS A 121 3.70 -0.13 2.19
C CYS A 121 3.63 -1.51 1.54
N SER A 122 2.62 -2.29 1.90
CA SER A 122 2.37 -3.64 1.37
C SER A 122 0.89 -3.87 1.08
N GLN A 123 0.58 -4.91 0.33
CA GLN A 123 -0.81 -5.26 0.06
C GLN A 123 -1.48 -5.87 1.27
N GLU A 124 -0.80 -6.79 1.94
CA GLU A 124 -1.34 -7.55 3.07
C GLU A 124 -0.90 -6.98 4.42
N ARG A 125 -1.58 -7.40 5.47
CA ARG A 125 -1.27 -6.98 6.85
C ARG A 125 -0.29 -7.95 7.51
N HIS A 126 0.93 -7.48 7.73
CA HIS A 126 2.02 -8.26 8.35
C HIS A 126 2.48 -7.73 9.72
N PHE A 127 1.67 -6.95 10.43
CA PHE A 127 2.11 -6.23 11.63
C PHE A 127 2.66 -7.16 12.72
N ALA A 128 2.00 -8.30 12.97
CA ALA A 128 2.47 -9.26 13.96
C ALA A 128 3.83 -9.87 13.58
N TRP A 129 4.00 -10.20 12.30
CA TRP A 129 5.26 -10.72 11.79
C TRP A 129 6.37 -9.66 11.83
N LEU A 130 6.10 -8.43 11.44
CA LEU A 130 7.05 -7.31 11.54
C LEU A 130 7.51 -7.10 12.99
N LYS A 131 6.60 -7.18 13.97
CA LYS A 131 6.95 -7.11 15.39
C LYS A 131 7.86 -8.24 15.82
N THR A 132 7.62 -9.46 15.36
CA THR A 132 8.48 -10.61 15.66
C THR A 132 9.85 -10.43 15.01
N ALA A 133 9.89 -10.01 13.75
CA ALA A 133 11.14 -9.79 13.02
C ALA A 133 11.97 -8.63 13.59
N SER A 134 11.34 -7.68 14.29
CA SER A 134 12.02 -6.53 14.91
C SER A 134 12.66 -6.84 16.27
N ILE A 135 12.49 -8.04 16.80
CA ILE A 135 13.12 -8.43 18.08
C ILE A 135 14.64 -8.30 17.98
N GLY A 136 15.23 -7.57 18.91
CA GLY A 136 16.68 -7.31 18.95
C GLY A 136 17.12 -6.01 18.26
N PHE A 137 16.19 -5.26 17.67
CA PHE A 137 16.42 -3.93 17.09
C PHE A 137 15.74 -2.83 17.93
N ASP A 138 16.40 -1.71 18.08
CA ASP A 138 15.81 -0.51 18.69
C ASP A 138 14.97 0.26 17.64
N VAL A 139 13.77 -0.26 17.41
CA VAL A 139 12.82 0.31 16.44
C VAL A 139 11.41 0.38 17.03
N THR A 140 10.68 1.39 16.59
CA THR A 140 9.24 1.54 16.82
C THR A 140 8.48 1.29 15.53
N LEU A 141 7.49 0.42 15.59
CA LEU A 141 6.58 0.08 14.49
C LEU A 141 5.19 0.64 14.78
N LYS A 142 4.65 1.46 13.90
CA LYS A 142 3.29 1.97 13.95
C LYS A 142 2.57 1.68 12.65
N GLU A 143 1.40 1.03 12.69
CA GLU A 143 0.51 0.99 11.53
C GLU A 143 -0.19 2.35 11.37
N GLU A 144 -0.10 2.94 10.17
CA GLU A 144 -0.69 4.25 9.86
C GLU A 144 -1.58 4.20 8.60
N THR A 145 -2.14 3.04 8.30
CA THR A 145 -3.01 2.84 7.13
C THR A 145 -4.19 3.78 7.13
N ALA A 146 -4.80 4.01 8.30
CA ALA A 146 -5.94 4.92 8.44
C ALA A 146 -5.55 6.40 8.42
N ASP A 147 -4.28 6.72 8.65
CA ASP A 147 -3.79 8.10 8.77
C ASP A 147 -3.29 8.67 7.43
N VAL A 148 -3.00 7.80 6.45
CA VAL A 148 -2.34 8.18 5.19
C VAL A 148 -3.13 7.65 3.99
N ALA A 149 -3.77 8.56 3.28
CA ALA A 149 -4.39 8.27 1.98
C ALA A 149 -3.34 8.21 0.87
N ALA A 150 -3.59 7.39 -0.16
CA ALA A 150 -2.66 7.23 -1.27
C ALA A 150 -3.40 7.05 -2.60
N LEU A 151 -2.89 7.74 -3.62
CA LEU A 151 -3.30 7.58 -5.01
C LEU A 151 -2.10 7.11 -5.84
N ALA A 152 -2.33 6.15 -6.71
CA ALA A 152 -1.40 5.82 -7.78
C ALA A 152 -1.81 6.56 -9.05
N VAL A 153 -0.88 7.32 -9.63
CA VAL A 153 -1.05 8.02 -10.92
C VAL A 153 -0.15 7.33 -11.93
N GLN A 154 -0.73 6.66 -12.91
CA GLN A 154 -0.04 5.71 -13.78
C GLN A 154 -0.38 5.98 -15.25
N GLY A 155 0.60 5.80 -16.12
CA GLY A 155 0.42 5.90 -17.57
C GLY A 155 1.47 6.76 -18.26
N PRO A 156 1.54 6.73 -19.60
CA PRO A 156 2.59 7.43 -20.36
C PRO A 156 2.53 8.95 -20.25
N THR A 157 1.43 9.53 -19.81
CA THR A 157 1.25 10.99 -19.65
C THR A 157 1.08 11.41 -18.17
N SER A 158 1.58 10.59 -17.22
CA SER A 158 1.38 10.81 -15.77
C SER A 158 2.39 11.76 -15.12
N TYR A 159 3.23 12.48 -15.87
CA TYR A 159 4.23 13.44 -15.39
C TYR A 159 3.97 14.87 -15.85
#